data_a10311b09b335edf979d2b29fe9920b8
#
_entry.id   a10311b09b335edf979d2b29fe9920b8
#
_cell.length_a   1.000
_cell.length_b   1.000
_cell.length_c   1.000
_cell.angle_alpha   90.00
_cell.angle_beta   90.00
_cell.angle_gamma   90.00
#
_symmetry.space_group_name_H-M   'P 1'
#
loop_
_entity.id
_entity.type
_entity.pdbx_description
1 polymer ?
#
loop_
_entity_poly.entity_id
_entity_poly.type
_entity_poly.pdbx_seq_one_letter_code
_entity_poly.pdbx_strand_id
1 'polypeptide(L)'
;MMNKKWWSGVLTAAMVIGLLSGCGGAKEDAAQEGSAQGGGKTNLRLYTYGTEEAYNWKKTIQAYEEATPGVTIELVQLSEKGDTQEAFKKLDLEAASSAQMDILMFSDPAGYAQRVALGMAEPLDDFIAKDGYSVETDYKVDTRLDGKVYALPGKFNPWYVLLNKDHLEEAGLPVPTDWTWDEYADYAKKLTQGEGASKRYGTYFHGPQGGGWLEFLKLMMANQPQDTDYLKADGSSNLDNPTFRQTLELRVRMEQEDQSSVPYTDMISQKLNYRTQFFNQSASMITIGSWMNTEIGGTDKVPLDFNVAVAPFPKNEEGDPTGLTPVTTDYVAVAAKSKHKEEAYKFVRWYTTEGQIVQGKNIPAWQQVKTEQVEEIIDTILSATKSPEKVDKKSLVDTLVASKASAIVPPAPYQAEVYEAVNEEYEKLILGNQDIDQTIANSQERVNKIVESNKK
;
A
#
# COMPACT_ATOMS: atom_id res chain seq x y z
N MET A 1 6.47 30.93 54.22
CA MET A 1 7.26 30.21 55.21
C MET A 1 8.06 29.18 54.44
N MET A 2 9.33 29.49 54.03
CA MET A 2 10.59 29.13 54.75
C MET A 2 10.75 27.61 54.78
N ASN A 3 11.82 26.97 54.31
CA ASN A 3 13.26 27.25 54.11
C ASN A 3 13.88 26.21 53.16
N LYS A 4 14.67 26.52 52.17
CA LYS A 4 16.14 26.55 52.03
C LYS A 4 16.98 25.54 52.83
N LYS A 5 17.84 24.76 52.03
CA LYS A 5 19.30 24.49 52.23
C LYS A 5 19.72 23.47 51.20
N TRP A 6 20.47 23.67 50.14
CA TRP A 6 21.90 23.92 49.95
C TRP A 6 22.80 22.96 50.72
N TRP A 7 23.55 22.11 49.99
CA TRP A 7 24.97 21.84 50.27
C TRP A 7 25.71 21.39 49.00
N SER A 8 26.82 22.08 48.78
CA SER A 8 27.85 21.85 47.77
C SER A 8 28.90 20.92 48.34
N GLY A 9 29.63 20.18 47.52
CA GLY A 9 30.85 19.48 47.88
C GLY A 9 31.70 19.17 46.66
N VAL A 10 32.83 19.84 46.63
CA VAL A 10 33.89 19.92 45.59
C VAL A 10 35.03 18.98 45.95
N LEU A 11 35.88 18.67 44.93
CA LEU A 11 37.30 18.14 44.99
C LEU A 11 37.40 16.59 44.86
N THR A 12 38.37 16.00 44.13
CA THR A 12 39.70 16.45 43.66
C THR A 12 40.22 15.49 42.57
N ALA A 13 41.06 15.98 41.71
CA ALA A 13 41.83 15.30 40.66
C ALA A 13 42.96 14.42 41.22
N ALA A 14 43.39 13.41 40.46
CA ALA A 14 44.78 12.91 40.49
C ALA A 14 45.17 12.37 39.09
N MET A 15 46.11 13.07 38.47
CA MET A 15 46.96 12.64 37.34
C MET A 15 47.99 11.58 37.85
N VAL A 16 48.23 10.55 37.03
CA VAL A 16 49.54 9.85 37.06
C VAL A 16 49.98 9.64 35.61
N ILE A 17 51.08 10.30 35.27
CA ILE A 17 51.90 10.17 34.09
C ILE A 17 52.89 9.03 34.29
N GLY A 18 53.01 8.14 33.30
CA GLY A 18 54.05 7.13 33.25
C GLY A 18 54.56 6.94 31.83
N LEU A 19 55.62 7.68 31.50
CA LEU A 19 56.47 7.47 30.32
C LEU A 19 57.45 6.34 30.59
N LEU A 20 57.66 5.44 29.66
CA LEU A 20 58.96 4.80 29.43
C LEU A 20 59.11 4.31 27.98
N SER A 21 60.14 4.76 27.38
CA SER A 21 60.68 4.54 26.05
C SER A 21 61.30 3.15 25.93
N GLY A 22 61.30 2.64 24.68
CA GLY A 22 62.11 1.51 24.28
C GLY A 22 62.23 1.43 22.75
N CYS A 23 63.34 1.90 22.21
CA CYS A 23 63.74 1.77 20.80
C CYS A 23 64.20 0.35 20.45
N GLY A 24 63.97 -0.07 19.20
CA GLY A 24 64.73 -1.17 18.62
C GLY A 24 64.21 -1.72 17.30
N GLY A 25 64.79 -1.30 16.15
CA GLY A 25 65.15 -2.18 15.05
C GLY A 25 64.17 -2.42 13.92
N ALA A 26 64.45 -1.83 12.79
CA ALA A 26 63.84 -2.04 11.48
C ALA A 26 64.04 -3.47 10.93
N LYS A 27 63.03 -4.00 10.27
CA LYS A 27 63.15 -4.80 9.03
C LYS A 27 61.84 -4.63 8.26
N GLU A 28 61.94 -4.12 7.05
CA GLU A 28 60.95 -4.20 6.00
C GLU A 28 60.76 -5.66 5.59
N ASP A 29 59.54 -6.17 5.73
CA ASP A 29 59.06 -7.31 4.97
C ASP A 29 57.70 -6.95 4.40
N ALA A 30 57.63 -6.98 3.07
CA ALA A 30 56.41 -6.79 2.31
C ALA A 30 55.43 -7.91 2.65
N ALA A 31 54.38 -7.56 3.38
CA ALA A 31 53.25 -8.45 3.60
C ALA A 31 52.17 -8.17 2.54
N GLN A 32 51.98 -9.18 1.68
CA GLN A 32 50.82 -9.33 0.82
C GLN A 32 49.53 -8.96 1.59
N GLU A 33 48.73 -8.08 0.96
CA GLU A 33 47.32 -7.93 1.31
C GLU A 33 46.60 -9.23 1.00
N GLY A 34 46.59 -10.14 1.92
CA GLY A 34 45.67 -11.25 1.95
C GLY A 34 44.31 -10.72 2.39
N SER A 35 43.35 -10.72 1.49
CA SER A 35 41.94 -10.53 1.80
C SER A 35 41.51 -11.53 2.86
N ALA A 36 41.51 -11.09 4.12
CA ALA A 36 40.85 -11.84 5.21
C ALA A 36 39.35 -11.78 4.97
N GLN A 37 38.79 -12.83 4.35
CA GLN A 37 37.39 -13.19 4.45
C GLN A 37 37.10 -13.49 5.94
N GLY A 38 36.84 -12.45 6.70
CA GLY A 38 36.29 -12.54 8.03
C GLY A 38 34.82 -12.97 7.93
N GLY A 39 34.50 -14.21 8.33
CA GLY A 39 33.15 -14.73 8.43
C GLY A 39 32.32 -14.04 9.55
N GLY A 40 32.15 -12.72 9.48
CA GLY A 40 31.20 -11.98 10.31
C GLY A 40 29.80 -12.10 9.73
N LYS A 41 28.81 -12.35 10.58
CA LYS A 41 27.40 -12.31 10.16
C LYS A 41 27.03 -10.88 9.73
N THR A 42 26.42 -10.75 8.54
CA THR A 42 25.84 -9.49 8.08
C THR A 42 24.45 -9.33 8.70
N ASN A 43 24.22 -8.26 9.45
CA ASN A 43 22.90 -7.95 10.00
C ASN A 43 22.27 -6.83 9.16
N LEU A 44 21.15 -7.14 8.50
CA LEU A 44 20.35 -6.20 7.71
C LEU A 44 19.16 -5.71 8.52
N ARG A 45 18.87 -4.42 8.48
CA ARG A 45 17.69 -3.83 9.12
C ARG A 45 16.60 -3.56 8.09
N LEU A 46 15.46 -4.22 8.27
CA LEU A 46 14.26 -4.05 7.45
C LEU A 46 13.25 -3.13 8.13
N TYR A 47 13.01 -1.97 7.54
CA TYR A 47 12.04 -0.99 7.99
C TYR A 47 10.72 -1.17 7.27
N THR A 48 9.65 -1.48 8.00
CA THR A 48 8.34 -1.82 7.44
C THR A 48 7.18 -1.27 8.28
N TYR A 49 6.07 -0.97 7.62
CA TYR A 49 4.79 -0.73 8.25
C TYR A 49 4.03 -2.03 8.55
N GLY A 50 4.43 -3.13 7.87
CA GLY A 50 3.75 -4.42 7.93
C GLY A 50 3.81 -5.07 9.30
N THR A 51 2.66 -5.47 9.82
CA THR A 51 2.55 -6.19 11.09
C THR A 51 2.81 -7.68 10.92
N GLU A 52 3.16 -8.38 12.00
CA GLU A 52 3.31 -9.84 11.99
C GLU A 52 2.03 -10.55 11.51
N GLU A 53 0.87 -10.05 11.93
CA GLU A 53 -0.43 -10.62 11.55
C GLU A 53 -0.67 -10.58 10.03
N ALA A 54 -0.31 -9.46 9.39
CA ALA A 54 -0.52 -9.24 7.97
C ALA A 54 0.61 -9.79 7.08
N TYR A 55 1.83 -9.97 7.61
CA TYR A 55 3.01 -10.28 6.81
C TYR A 55 3.76 -11.54 7.24
N ASN A 56 3.41 -12.17 8.37
CA ASN A 56 4.04 -13.41 8.82
C ASN A 56 5.58 -13.32 8.83
N TRP A 57 6.10 -12.20 9.34
CA TRP A 57 7.52 -11.84 9.28
C TRP A 57 8.44 -12.87 9.90
N LYS A 58 8.04 -13.46 11.03
CA LYS A 58 8.87 -14.47 11.72
C LYS A 58 9.18 -15.66 10.82
N LYS A 59 8.15 -16.21 10.17
CA LYS A 59 8.30 -17.32 9.24
C LYS A 59 9.13 -16.92 8.01
N THR A 60 8.86 -15.73 7.45
CA THR A 60 9.53 -15.23 6.25
C THR A 60 11.01 -14.99 6.50
N ILE A 61 11.35 -14.30 7.59
CA ILE A 61 12.74 -14.02 7.99
C ILE A 61 13.49 -15.30 8.27
N GLN A 62 12.91 -16.21 9.07
CA GLN A 62 13.52 -17.50 9.38
C GLN A 62 13.87 -18.29 8.11
N ALA A 63 12.95 -18.37 7.16
CA ALA A 63 13.18 -19.08 5.89
C ALA A 63 14.34 -18.47 5.08
N TYR A 64 14.47 -17.15 5.05
CA TYR A 64 15.58 -16.48 4.40
C TYR A 64 16.92 -16.75 5.09
N GLU A 65 16.97 -16.64 6.42
CA GLU A 65 18.18 -16.86 7.22
C GLU A 65 18.66 -18.32 7.11
N GLU A 66 17.74 -19.28 7.05
CA GLU A 66 18.05 -20.69 6.80
C GLU A 66 18.63 -20.94 5.40
N ALA A 67 18.09 -20.26 4.39
CA ALA A 67 18.55 -20.35 3.00
C ALA A 67 19.85 -19.55 2.73
N THR A 68 20.16 -18.56 3.59
CA THR A 68 21.31 -17.65 3.39
C THR A 68 22.18 -17.57 4.65
N PRO A 69 22.96 -18.65 4.93
CA PRO A 69 23.83 -18.67 6.11
C PRO A 69 24.80 -17.49 6.14
N GLY A 70 24.88 -16.80 7.27
CA GLY A 70 25.74 -15.62 7.46
C GLY A 70 25.04 -14.27 7.32
N VAL A 71 23.76 -14.25 6.94
CA VAL A 71 22.92 -13.04 6.95
C VAL A 71 21.83 -13.19 8.01
N THR A 72 21.53 -12.11 8.74
CA THR A 72 20.39 -12.02 9.66
C THR A 72 19.57 -10.76 9.34
N ILE A 73 18.26 -10.82 9.61
CA ILE A 73 17.34 -9.72 9.36
C ILE A 73 16.77 -9.20 10.68
N GLU A 74 17.07 -7.97 11.03
CA GLU A 74 16.44 -7.25 12.14
C GLU A 74 15.20 -6.50 11.61
N LEU A 75 14.02 -6.92 12.05
CA LEU A 75 12.76 -6.26 11.69
C LEU A 75 12.55 -5.01 12.55
N VAL A 76 12.42 -3.85 11.89
CA VAL A 76 12.03 -2.58 12.49
C VAL A 76 10.60 -2.25 12.09
N GLN A 77 9.65 -2.61 12.94
CA GLN A 77 8.24 -2.33 12.71
C GLN A 77 7.92 -0.87 13.08
N LEU A 78 7.53 -0.08 12.07
CA LEU A 78 7.29 1.37 12.19
C LEU A 78 5.88 1.72 12.71
N SER A 79 4.93 0.80 12.60
CA SER A 79 3.57 0.98 13.12
C SER A 79 3.06 -0.32 13.74
N GLU A 80 2.51 -0.23 14.96
CA GLU A 80 1.92 -1.39 15.65
C GLU A 80 0.61 -1.87 14.99
N LYS A 81 -0.08 -0.97 14.29
CA LYS A 81 -1.39 -1.23 13.67
C LYS A 81 -1.34 -1.28 12.15
N GLY A 82 -0.15 -1.18 11.55
CA GLY A 82 0.01 -1.11 10.09
C GLY A 82 -0.45 0.23 9.50
N ASP A 83 -0.50 1.30 10.30
CA ASP A 83 -0.80 2.66 9.80
C ASP A 83 0.39 3.19 8.99
N THR A 84 0.15 3.43 7.71
CA THR A 84 1.19 3.80 6.76
C THR A 84 1.68 5.23 6.94
N GLN A 85 0.80 6.15 7.37
CA GLN A 85 1.18 7.54 7.61
C GLN A 85 2.02 7.67 8.89
N GLU A 86 1.67 6.92 9.94
CA GLU A 86 2.52 6.79 11.14
C GLU A 86 3.90 6.24 10.78
N ALA A 87 3.91 5.18 9.97
CA ALA A 87 5.15 4.52 9.55
C ALA A 87 6.05 5.47 8.75
N PHE A 88 5.52 6.23 7.81
CA PHE A 88 6.29 7.21 7.05
C PHE A 88 6.93 8.29 7.94
N LYS A 89 6.17 8.82 8.90
CA LYS A 89 6.70 9.81 9.86
C LYS A 89 7.86 9.24 10.68
N LYS A 90 7.73 8.01 11.17
CA LYS A 90 8.81 7.34 11.92
C LYS A 90 10.00 7.01 11.04
N LEU A 91 9.78 6.54 9.81
CA LEU A 91 10.86 6.28 8.84
C LEU A 91 11.70 7.53 8.56
N ASP A 92 11.03 8.68 8.36
CA ASP A 92 11.71 9.95 8.11
C ASP A 92 12.53 10.42 9.33
N LEU A 93 12.04 10.20 10.54
CA LEU A 93 12.77 10.47 11.78
C LEU A 93 14.00 9.56 11.93
N GLU A 94 13.89 8.28 11.64
CA GLU A 94 15.00 7.33 11.65
C GLU A 94 16.07 7.72 10.61
N ALA A 95 15.65 8.10 9.40
CA ALA A 95 16.56 8.57 8.35
C ALA A 95 17.30 9.86 8.75
N ALA A 96 16.63 10.78 9.43
CA ALA A 96 17.22 12.02 9.95
C ALA A 96 18.21 11.77 11.11
N SER A 97 17.99 10.72 11.91
CA SER A 97 18.88 10.33 13.01
C SER A 97 20.16 9.62 12.57
N SER A 98 20.34 9.39 11.26
CA SER A 98 21.44 8.61 10.68
C SER A 98 21.47 7.15 11.16
N ALA A 99 20.31 6.57 11.47
CA ALA A 99 20.18 5.16 11.78
C ALA A 99 20.69 4.29 10.62
N GLN A 100 21.24 3.12 10.92
CA GLN A 100 21.54 2.12 9.89
C GLN A 100 20.23 1.67 9.29
N MET A 101 20.10 1.82 7.97
CA MET A 101 18.95 1.37 7.19
C MET A 101 19.46 0.57 6.01
N ASP A 102 18.92 -0.63 5.80
CA ASP A 102 19.37 -1.49 4.70
C ASP A 102 18.23 -1.78 3.73
N ILE A 103 17.03 -2.06 4.24
CA ILE A 103 15.85 -2.38 3.43
C ILE A 103 14.69 -1.49 3.88
N LEU A 104 14.00 -0.89 2.92
CA LEU A 104 12.86 0.00 3.14
C LEU A 104 11.62 -0.55 2.45
N MET A 105 10.48 -0.52 3.10
CA MET A 105 9.22 -0.91 2.53
C MET A 105 8.23 0.25 2.55
N PHE A 106 7.73 0.64 1.37
CA PHE A 106 6.73 1.69 1.21
C PHE A 106 5.39 1.10 0.78
N SER A 107 4.30 1.66 1.27
CA SER A 107 2.94 1.12 1.09
C SER A 107 2.19 1.66 -0.12
N ASP A 108 2.61 2.82 -0.62
CA ASP A 108 1.89 3.56 -1.65
C ASP A 108 2.85 4.29 -2.59
N PRO A 109 2.41 4.60 -3.82
CA PRO A 109 3.26 5.19 -4.84
C PRO A 109 3.73 6.62 -4.48
N ALA A 110 2.88 7.44 -3.83
CA ALA A 110 3.25 8.81 -3.49
C ALA A 110 4.34 8.85 -2.40
N GLY A 111 4.17 8.02 -1.37
CA GLY A 111 5.17 7.87 -0.29
C GLY A 111 6.50 7.31 -0.79
N TYR A 112 6.44 6.37 -1.74
CA TYR A 112 7.63 5.83 -2.42
C TYR A 112 8.35 6.91 -3.24
N ALA A 113 7.64 7.60 -4.15
CA ALA A 113 8.24 8.61 -5.01
C ALA A 113 8.87 9.77 -4.22
N GLN A 114 8.20 10.22 -3.16
CA GLN A 114 8.74 11.26 -2.28
C GLN A 114 10.08 10.85 -1.67
N ARG A 115 10.21 9.62 -1.19
CA ARG A 115 11.43 9.15 -0.54
C ARG A 115 12.54 8.83 -1.52
N VAL A 116 12.22 8.42 -2.74
CA VAL A 116 13.19 8.36 -3.85
C VAL A 116 13.74 9.77 -4.17
N ALA A 117 12.86 10.78 -4.27
CA ALA A 117 13.27 12.17 -4.50
C ALA A 117 14.17 12.73 -3.37
N LEU A 118 13.97 12.26 -2.12
CA LEU A 118 14.84 12.58 -0.98
C LEU A 118 16.15 11.76 -0.96
N GLY A 119 16.40 10.91 -1.95
CA GLY A 119 17.62 10.11 -2.05
C GLY A 119 17.72 8.99 -1.01
N MET A 120 16.58 8.47 -0.53
CA MET A 120 16.58 7.40 0.47
C MET A 120 16.75 6.00 -0.12
N ALA A 121 16.34 5.77 -1.37
CA ALA A 121 16.43 4.49 -2.06
C ALA A 121 17.57 4.46 -3.09
N GLU A 122 18.24 3.30 -3.19
CA GLU A 122 19.29 3.02 -4.16
C GLU A 122 18.67 2.64 -5.52
N PRO A 123 19.18 3.13 -6.66
CA PRO A 123 18.83 2.57 -7.96
C PRO A 123 19.22 1.09 -8.07
N LEU A 124 18.31 0.24 -8.55
CA LEU A 124 18.51 -1.21 -8.61
C LEU A 124 18.91 -1.71 -10.01
N ASP A 125 18.96 -0.82 -11.02
CA ASP A 125 19.17 -1.19 -12.43
C ASP A 125 20.41 -2.03 -12.66
N ASP A 126 21.55 -1.69 -12.03
CA ASP A 126 22.80 -2.44 -12.16
C ASP A 126 22.70 -3.85 -11.55
N PHE A 127 22.00 -3.99 -10.42
CA PHE A 127 21.76 -5.30 -9.80
C PHE A 127 20.84 -6.17 -10.66
N ILE A 128 19.77 -5.57 -11.19
CA ILE A 128 18.79 -6.23 -12.07
C ILE A 128 19.47 -6.70 -13.35
N ALA A 129 20.30 -5.85 -13.97
CA ALA A 129 21.04 -6.20 -15.17
C ALA A 129 22.03 -7.35 -14.93
N LYS A 130 22.70 -7.37 -13.77
CA LYS A 130 23.62 -8.44 -13.37
C LYS A 130 22.89 -9.78 -13.18
N ASP A 131 21.67 -9.75 -12.63
CA ASP A 131 20.84 -10.93 -12.42
C ASP A 131 20.08 -11.38 -13.68
N GLY A 132 20.05 -10.55 -14.73
CA GLY A 132 19.51 -10.90 -16.05
C GLY A 132 17.99 -11.02 -16.12
N TYR A 133 17.24 -10.21 -15.33
CA TYR A 133 15.78 -10.15 -15.43
C TYR A 133 15.28 -8.72 -15.73
N SER A 134 13.98 -8.54 -15.90
CA SER A 134 13.34 -7.26 -16.15
C SER A 134 12.10 -7.10 -15.25
N VAL A 135 11.97 -5.95 -14.60
CA VAL A 135 10.77 -5.64 -13.79
C VAL A 135 9.52 -5.68 -14.65
N GLU A 136 9.60 -5.18 -15.88
CA GLU A 136 8.47 -5.11 -16.81
C GLU A 136 7.91 -6.50 -17.21
N THR A 137 8.79 -7.49 -17.38
CA THR A 137 8.41 -8.85 -17.81
C THR A 137 8.21 -9.82 -16.65
N ASP A 138 8.91 -9.63 -15.55
CA ASP A 138 8.92 -10.59 -14.45
C ASP A 138 7.97 -10.22 -13.30
N TYR A 139 7.43 -9.00 -13.32
CA TYR A 139 6.46 -8.55 -12.33
C TYR A 139 5.17 -8.02 -12.98
N LYS A 140 4.07 -8.14 -12.26
CA LYS A 140 2.74 -7.63 -12.64
C LYS A 140 2.59 -6.14 -12.42
N VAL A 141 3.52 -5.51 -11.71
CA VAL A 141 3.49 -4.09 -11.32
C VAL A 141 4.82 -3.46 -11.71
N ASP A 142 4.77 -2.38 -12.48
CA ASP A 142 5.93 -1.56 -12.81
C ASP A 142 6.18 -0.53 -11.70
N THR A 143 7.38 -0.53 -11.14
CA THR A 143 7.78 0.37 -10.05
C THR A 143 8.79 1.43 -10.48
N ARG A 144 9.04 1.58 -11.78
CA ARG A 144 10.00 2.57 -12.30
C ARG A 144 9.55 4.00 -12.00
N LEU A 145 10.51 4.83 -11.64
CA LEU A 145 10.38 6.28 -11.54
C LEU A 145 11.43 6.91 -12.46
N ASP A 146 11.01 7.77 -13.38
CA ASP A 146 11.88 8.40 -14.37
C ASP A 146 12.76 7.37 -15.12
N GLY A 147 12.18 6.23 -15.46
CA GLY A 147 12.84 5.14 -16.18
C GLY A 147 13.80 4.29 -15.36
N LYS A 148 13.96 4.52 -14.05
CA LYS A 148 14.81 3.76 -13.13
C LYS A 148 14.03 2.96 -12.12
N VAL A 149 14.56 1.81 -11.73
CA VAL A 149 14.00 0.95 -10.68
C VAL A 149 14.65 1.29 -9.34
N TYR A 150 13.87 1.73 -8.35
CA TYR A 150 14.35 1.98 -6.98
C TYR A 150 13.75 0.99 -5.96
N ALA A 151 12.76 0.23 -6.37
CA ALA A 151 12.14 -0.81 -5.54
C ALA A 151 11.62 -1.95 -6.42
N LEU A 152 11.57 -3.17 -5.86
CA LEU A 152 10.85 -4.28 -6.48
C LEU A 152 9.45 -4.39 -5.85
N PRO A 153 8.41 -4.75 -6.64
CA PRO A 153 7.06 -4.90 -6.13
C PRO A 153 6.91 -6.21 -5.35
N GLY A 154 6.42 -6.15 -4.11
CA GLY A 154 6.23 -7.33 -3.28
C GLY A 154 4.96 -8.08 -3.61
N LYS A 155 3.83 -7.43 -3.45
CA LYS A 155 2.50 -8.04 -3.60
C LYS A 155 1.73 -7.45 -4.78
N PHE A 156 0.78 -8.22 -5.28
CA PHE A 156 -0.22 -7.82 -6.26
C PHE A 156 -1.57 -7.76 -5.54
N ASN A 157 -2.02 -6.57 -5.19
CA ASN A 157 -3.30 -6.33 -4.57
C ASN A 157 -4.26 -5.71 -5.59
N PRO A 158 -4.99 -6.51 -6.37
CA PRO A 158 -6.06 -6.01 -7.22
C PRO A 158 -7.22 -5.52 -6.34
N TRP A 159 -7.98 -4.61 -6.88
CA TRP A 159 -9.21 -4.16 -6.29
C TRP A 159 -10.39 -4.99 -6.77
N TYR A 160 -11.36 -5.13 -5.89
CA TYR A 160 -12.58 -5.88 -6.13
C TYR A 160 -13.73 -5.31 -5.31
N VAL A 161 -14.89 -5.91 -5.36
CA VAL A 161 -16.02 -5.57 -4.51
C VAL A 161 -16.29 -6.73 -3.56
N LEU A 162 -16.26 -6.45 -2.25
CA LEU A 162 -16.83 -7.36 -1.24
C LEU A 162 -18.33 -7.18 -1.18
N LEU A 163 -19.07 -8.29 -1.11
CA LEU A 163 -20.52 -8.37 -1.15
C LEU A 163 -21.03 -9.16 0.05
N ASN A 164 -22.00 -8.61 0.78
CA ASN A 164 -22.80 -9.40 1.70
C ASN A 164 -23.76 -10.28 0.87
N LYS A 165 -23.48 -11.58 0.80
CA LYS A 165 -24.22 -12.52 -0.03
C LYS A 165 -25.65 -12.73 0.45
N ASP A 166 -25.87 -12.66 1.76
CA ASP A 166 -27.21 -12.79 2.35
C ASP A 166 -28.09 -11.61 1.94
N HIS A 167 -27.54 -10.39 1.86
CA HIS A 167 -28.26 -9.22 1.35
C HIS A 167 -28.55 -9.29 -0.15
N LEU A 168 -27.64 -9.90 -0.94
CA LEU A 168 -27.92 -10.16 -2.36
C LEU A 168 -29.09 -11.15 -2.51
N GLU A 169 -29.09 -12.24 -1.75
CA GLU A 169 -30.16 -13.25 -1.77
C GLU A 169 -31.51 -12.64 -1.33
N GLU A 170 -31.49 -11.79 -0.28
CA GLU A 170 -32.69 -11.05 0.16
C GLU A 170 -33.26 -10.16 -0.96
N ALA A 171 -32.39 -9.49 -1.73
CA ALA A 171 -32.77 -8.63 -2.83
C ALA A 171 -33.05 -9.38 -4.16
N GLY A 172 -32.84 -10.69 -4.20
CA GLY A 172 -32.96 -11.51 -5.42
C GLY A 172 -31.91 -11.19 -6.48
N LEU A 173 -30.73 -10.77 -6.07
CA LEU A 173 -29.61 -10.38 -6.94
C LEU A 173 -28.56 -11.49 -6.98
N PRO A 174 -28.04 -11.87 -8.18
CA PRO A 174 -26.92 -12.79 -8.29
C PRO A 174 -25.59 -12.09 -7.87
N VAL A 175 -24.56 -12.88 -7.57
CA VAL A 175 -23.19 -12.38 -7.45
C VAL A 175 -22.71 -11.96 -8.84
N PRO A 176 -22.31 -10.70 -9.07
CA PRO A 176 -21.84 -10.24 -10.38
C PRO A 176 -20.51 -10.89 -10.74
N THR A 177 -20.36 -11.30 -12.00
CA THR A 177 -19.11 -11.81 -12.58
C THR A 177 -18.54 -10.89 -13.65
N ASP A 178 -19.39 -9.99 -14.17
CA ASP A 178 -19.05 -8.93 -15.13
C ASP A 178 -20.14 -7.85 -14.99
N TRP A 179 -19.73 -6.62 -14.70
CA TRP A 179 -20.64 -5.50 -14.47
C TRP A 179 -19.98 -4.15 -14.64
N THR A 180 -20.81 -3.14 -14.87
CA THR A 180 -20.42 -1.74 -15.01
C THR A 180 -20.63 -0.96 -13.70
N TRP A 181 -20.11 0.29 -13.65
CA TRP A 181 -20.38 1.21 -12.54
C TRP A 181 -21.86 1.62 -12.46
N ASP A 182 -22.59 1.64 -13.58
CA ASP A 182 -24.03 1.89 -13.55
C ASP A 182 -24.76 0.72 -12.92
N GLU A 183 -24.42 -0.51 -13.26
CA GLU A 183 -24.97 -1.70 -12.61
C GLU A 183 -24.59 -1.79 -11.13
N TYR A 184 -23.37 -1.39 -10.77
CA TYR A 184 -22.96 -1.27 -9.36
C TYR A 184 -23.85 -0.28 -8.59
N ALA A 185 -24.14 0.89 -9.17
CA ALA A 185 -25.05 1.87 -8.56
C ALA A 185 -26.47 1.32 -8.42
N ASP A 186 -26.97 0.59 -9.42
CA ASP A 186 -28.28 -0.06 -9.37
C ASP A 186 -28.37 -1.16 -8.30
N TYR A 187 -27.29 -1.95 -8.12
CA TYR A 187 -27.17 -2.90 -7.02
C TYR A 187 -27.19 -2.17 -5.68
N ALA A 188 -26.39 -1.12 -5.53
CA ALA A 188 -26.35 -0.35 -4.30
C ALA A 188 -27.73 0.21 -3.94
N LYS A 189 -28.48 0.73 -4.94
CA LYS A 189 -29.85 1.24 -4.74
C LYS A 189 -30.79 0.15 -4.26
N LYS A 190 -30.78 -1.04 -4.88
CA LYS A 190 -31.62 -2.19 -4.52
C LYS A 190 -31.28 -2.77 -3.15
N LEU A 191 -30.01 -2.69 -2.74
CA LEU A 191 -29.51 -3.21 -1.46
C LEU A 191 -29.71 -2.21 -0.30
N THR A 192 -30.05 -0.95 -0.60
CA THR A 192 -30.33 0.05 0.41
C THR A 192 -31.69 -0.19 1.04
N GLN A 193 -31.70 -0.31 2.37
CA GLN A 193 -32.95 -0.57 3.13
C GLN A 193 -33.01 0.22 4.42
N GLY A 194 -34.23 0.42 4.92
CA GLY A 194 -34.47 1.11 6.19
C GLY A 194 -34.28 2.63 6.10
N GLU A 195 -34.49 3.30 7.23
CA GLU A 195 -34.41 4.74 7.37
C GLU A 195 -33.75 5.13 8.70
N GLY A 196 -33.20 6.37 8.76
CA GLY A 196 -32.61 6.91 9.97
C GLY A 196 -31.47 6.04 10.52
N ALA A 197 -31.46 5.79 11.81
CA ALA A 197 -30.42 5.01 12.47
C ALA A 197 -30.39 3.51 12.10
N SER A 198 -31.47 3.00 11.52
CA SER A 198 -31.54 1.59 11.03
C SER A 198 -31.24 1.47 9.54
N LYS A 199 -30.85 2.55 8.88
CA LYS A 199 -30.55 2.52 7.45
C LYS A 199 -29.34 1.67 7.16
N ARG A 200 -29.52 0.67 6.28
CA ARG A 200 -28.45 -0.10 5.65
C ARG A 200 -28.19 0.49 4.27
N TYR A 201 -27.01 0.94 4.04
CA TYR A 201 -26.62 1.46 2.75
C TYR A 201 -26.23 0.34 1.79
N GLY A 202 -26.45 0.54 0.49
CA GLY A 202 -26.00 -0.39 -0.53
C GLY A 202 -24.47 -0.46 -0.59
N THR A 203 -23.80 0.67 -0.40
CA THR A 203 -22.34 0.70 -0.44
C THR A 203 -21.72 1.72 0.51
N TYR A 204 -20.43 1.54 0.77
CA TYR A 204 -19.53 2.48 1.42
C TYR A 204 -18.27 2.64 0.57
N PHE A 205 -17.90 3.86 0.26
CA PHE A 205 -16.62 4.15 -0.38
C PHE A 205 -15.59 4.55 0.67
N HIS A 206 -14.41 3.92 0.63
CA HIS A 206 -13.33 4.28 1.53
C HIS A 206 -12.89 5.73 1.29
N GLY A 207 -12.80 6.52 2.34
CA GLY A 207 -12.48 7.95 2.25
C GLY A 207 -10.98 8.22 2.16
N PRO A 208 -10.58 9.51 2.09
CA PRO A 208 -9.18 9.91 1.95
C PRO A 208 -8.31 9.58 3.18
N GLN A 209 -8.94 9.29 4.33
CA GLN A 209 -8.22 8.94 5.54
C GLN A 209 -7.51 7.58 5.41
N GLY A 210 -6.28 7.49 5.92
CA GLY A 210 -5.51 6.25 5.87
C GLY A 210 -5.01 5.86 4.47
N GLY A 211 -4.95 6.81 3.53
CA GLY A 211 -4.44 6.57 2.19
C GLY A 211 -5.50 6.09 1.19
N GLY A 212 -6.78 6.24 1.50
CA GLY A 212 -7.89 5.84 0.65
C GLY A 212 -8.14 6.68 -0.62
N TRP A 213 -7.12 7.33 -1.17
CA TRP A 213 -7.22 8.22 -2.32
C TRP A 213 -7.77 7.57 -3.58
N LEU A 214 -7.39 6.32 -3.83
CA LEU A 214 -7.78 5.58 -5.02
C LEU A 214 -9.26 5.23 -4.99
N GLU A 215 -9.72 4.73 -3.85
CA GLU A 215 -11.09 4.27 -3.61
C GLU A 215 -12.08 5.42 -3.55
N PHE A 216 -11.54 6.58 -3.23
CA PHE A 216 -12.37 7.72 -2.93
C PHE A 216 -12.90 8.42 -4.19
N LEU A 217 -12.01 8.74 -5.13
CA LEU A 217 -12.37 9.54 -6.30
C LEU A 217 -11.84 9.05 -7.65
N LYS A 218 -10.94 8.07 -7.66
CA LYS A 218 -10.38 7.60 -8.94
C LYS A 218 -11.11 6.39 -9.53
N LEU A 219 -12.33 6.11 -9.10
CA LEU A 219 -13.08 4.89 -9.43
C LEU A 219 -13.04 4.53 -10.91
N MET A 220 -13.73 5.32 -11.75
CA MET A 220 -13.81 5.07 -13.20
C MET A 220 -12.50 5.46 -13.90
N MET A 221 -11.85 6.53 -13.42
CA MET A 221 -10.57 7.00 -13.94
C MET A 221 -9.47 5.97 -13.75
N ALA A 222 -9.40 5.33 -12.57
CA ALA A 222 -8.40 4.31 -12.28
C ALA A 222 -8.61 3.01 -13.08
N ASN A 223 -9.75 2.83 -13.71
CA ASN A 223 -10.10 1.62 -14.48
C ASN A 223 -10.04 1.87 -16.01
N GLN A 224 -8.93 2.43 -16.45
CA GLN A 224 -8.68 2.74 -17.87
C GLN A 224 -7.39 2.05 -18.35
N PRO A 225 -7.23 1.87 -19.68
CA PRO A 225 -6.00 1.35 -20.26
C PRO A 225 -4.80 2.29 -20.11
N GLN A 226 -5.04 3.61 -19.93
CA GLN A 226 -4.03 4.65 -19.74
C GLN A 226 -4.63 5.84 -19.00
N ASP A 227 -3.78 6.77 -18.56
CA ASP A 227 -4.21 8.02 -17.90
C ASP A 227 -5.10 7.79 -16.67
N THR A 228 -4.72 6.83 -15.85
CA THR A 228 -5.48 6.34 -14.68
C THR A 228 -5.37 7.23 -13.45
N ASP A 229 -4.64 8.33 -13.51
CA ASP A 229 -4.41 9.23 -12.37
C ASP A 229 -4.73 10.69 -12.73
N TYR A 230 -4.74 11.57 -11.73
CA TYR A 230 -4.94 13.02 -11.90
C TYR A 230 -3.81 13.71 -12.68
N LEU A 231 -2.66 13.06 -12.79
CA LEU A 231 -1.57 13.43 -13.69
C LEU A 231 -1.42 12.39 -14.80
N LYS A 232 -1.10 12.85 -16.01
CA LYS A 232 -0.68 12.01 -17.14
C LYS A 232 0.79 11.58 -16.93
N ALA A 233 1.24 10.61 -17.71
CA ALA A 233 2.63 10.13 -17.65
C ALA A 233 3.69 11.22 -17.92
N ASP A 234 3.32 12.28 -18.65
CA ASP A 234 4.18 13.45 -18.90
C ASP A 234 4.17 14.49 -17.77
N GLY A 235 3.45 14.21 -16.67
CA GLY A 235 3.29 15.09 -15.52
C GLY A 235 2.27 16.21 -15.71
N SER A 236 1.57 16.31 -16.84
CA SER A 236 0.49 17.27 -17.02
C SER A 236 -0.79 16.84 -16.30
N SER A 237 -1.68 17.81 -16.00
CA SER A 237 -2.98 17.52 -15.41
C SER A 237 -3.85 16.67 -16.33
N ASN A 238 -4.57 15.70 -15.75
CA ASN A 238 -5.51 14.81 -16.42
C ASN A 238 -6.96 15.03 -15.97
N LEU A 239 -7.25 16.14 -15.31
CA LEU A 239 -8.58 16.39 -14.72
C LEU A 239 -9.63 16.84 -15.74
N ASP A 240 -9.23 17.06 -17.01
CA ASP A 240 -10.11 17.21 -18.16
C ASP A 240 -10.60 15.88 -18.75
N ASN A 241 -10.14 14.75 -18.21
CA ASN A 241 -10.54 13.41 -18.61
C ASN A 241 -12.04 13.19 -18.35
N PRO A 242 -12.83 12.77 -19.34
CA PRO A 242 -14.26 12.52 -19.18
C PRO A 242 -14.61 11.56 -18.05
N THR A 243 -13.77 10.55 -17.79
CA THR A 243 -14.01 9.58 -16.71
C THR A 243 -13.86 10.18 -15.31
N PHE A 244 -13.12 11.29 -15.15
CA PHE A 244 -13.12 12.03 -13.89
C PHE A 244 -14.51 12.66 -13.65
N ARG A 245 -15.09 13.31 -14.66
CA ARG A 245 -16.47 13.81 -14.60
C ARG A 245 -17.46 12.70 -14.27
N GLN A 246 -17.41 11.58 -14.98
CA GLN A 246 -18.29 10.44 -14.75
C GLN A 246 -18.16 9.90 -13.31
N THR A 247 -16.94 9.88 -12.75
CA THR A 247 -16.75 9.51 -11.34
C THR A 247 -17.46 10.49 -10.39
N LEU A 248 -17.37 11.81 -10.64
CA LEU A 248 -18.06 12.81 -9.81
C LEU A 248 -19.59 12.67 -9.92
N GLU A 249 -20.10 12.48 -11.15
CA GLU A 249 -21.53 12.26 -11.40
C GLU A 249 -22.03 10.99 -10.70
N LEU A 250 -21.29 9.87 -10.80
CA LEU A 250 -21.60 8.64 -10.09
C LEU A 250 -21.68 8.86 -8.57
N ARG A 251 -20.70 9.56 -7.99
CA ARG A 251 -20.66 9.84 -6.55
C ARG A 251 -21.83 10.71 -6.10
N VAL A 252 -22.14 11.79 -6.82
CA VAL A 252 -23.28 12.66 -6.54
C VAL A 252 -24.59 11.89 -6.66
N ARG A 253 -24.80 11.14 -7.73
CA ARG A 253 -25.97 10.27 -7.92
C ARG A 253 -26.16 9.32 -6.73
N MET A 254 -25.13 8.55 -6.38
CA MET A 254 -25.25 7.53 -5.34
C MET A 254 -25.42 8.09 -3.94
N GLU A 255 -24.83 9.25 -3.65
CA GLU A 255 -24.90 9.86 -2.32
C GLU A 255 -26.12 10.76 -2.13
N GLN A 256 -26.44 11.61 -3.12
CA GLN A 256 -27.45 12.64 -2.98
C GLN A 256 -28.82 12.26 -3.59
N GLU A 257 -28.82 11.61 -4.75
CA GLU A 257 -30.05 11.26 -5.47
C GLU A 257 -30.61 9.91 -5.03
N ASP A 258 -29.80 8.84 -5.17
CA ASP A 258 -30.21 7.46 -4.81
C ASP A 258 -30.09 7.21 -3.31
N GLN A 259 -29.31 7.99 -2.60
CA GLN A 259 -28.98 7.81 -1.17
C GLN A 259 -28.55 6.38 -0.86
N SER A 260 -27.83 5.76 -1.76
CA SER A 260 -27.40 4.35 -1.73
C SER A 260 -25.98 4.16 -1.20
N SER A 261 -25.19 5.24 -1.10
CA SER A 261 -23.89 5.23 -0.43
C SER A 261 -23.93 5.99 0.90
N VAL A 262 -23.07 5.59 1.83
CA VAL A 262 -22.89 6.33 3.10
C VAL A 262 -22.48 7.77 2.80
N PRO A 263 -23.14 8.78 3.38
CA PRO A 263 -22.81 10.18 3.13
C PRO A 263 -21.38 10.54 3.54
N TYR A 264 -20.72 11.36 2.72
CA TYR A 264 -19.37 11.86 3.00
C TYR A 264 -19.30 12.58 4.34
N THR A 265 -20.32 13.39 4.67
CA THR A 265 -20.41 14.11 5.96
C THR A 265 -20.42 13.18 7.16
N ASP A 266 -21.12 12.04 7.07
CA ASP A 266 -21.15 11.01 8.11
C ASP A 266 -19.81 10.30 8.22
N MET A 267 -19.22 9.95 7.07
CA MET A 267 -17.92 9.31 7.01
C MET A 267 -16.85 10.12 7.74
N ILE A 268 -16.78 11.43 7.50
CA ILE A 268 -15.77 12.31 8.10
C ILE A 268 -16.09 12.61 9.57
N SER A 269 -17.34 13.04 9.88
CA SER A 269 -17.72 13.45 11.23
C SER A 269 -17.66 12.32 12.25
N GLN A 270 -18.03 11.10 11.84
CA GLN A 270 -18.04 9.90 12.68
C GLN A 270 -16.76 9.06 12.55
N LYS A 271 -15.82 9.47 11.67
CA LYS A 271 -14.58 8.72 11.37
C LYS A 271 -14.87 7.26 11.03
N LEU A 272 -15.84 7.06 10.15
CA LEU A 272 -16.27 5.72 9.75
C LEU A 272 -15.13 4.98 9.07
N ASN A 273 -15.10 3.66 9.26
CA ASN A 273 -14.07 2.79 8.69
C ASN A 273 -14.73 1.69 7.86
N TYR A 274 -14.17 1.37 6.70
CA TYR A 274 -14.72 0.38 5.78
C TYR A 274 -14.91 -1.00 6.41
N ARG A 275 -13.99 -1.44 7.29
CA ARG A 275 -14.13 -2.71 8.02
C ARG A 275 -15.40 -2.73 8.85
N THR A 276 -15.59 -1.71 9.68
CA THR A 276 -16.79 -1.65 10.53
C THR A 276 -18.05 -1.47 9.71
N GLN A 277 -18.02 -0.71 8.63
CA GLN A 277 -19.20 -0.54 7.77
C GLN A 277 -19.63 -1.85 7.11
N PHE A 278 -18.69 -2.66 6.66
CA PHE A 278 -18.99 -3.94 6.01
C PHE A 278 -19.34 -5.03 7.04
N PHE A 279 -18.47 -5.27 8.02
CA PHE A 279 -18.65 -6.37 8.97
C PHE A 279 -19.81 -6.14 9.96
N ASN A 280 -20.20 -4.90 10.23
CA ASN A 280 -21.41 -4.59 10.99
C ASN A 280 -22.66 -4.54 10.10
N GLN A 281 -22.55 -4.88 8.82
CA GLN A 281 -23.64 -4.89 7.84
C GLN A 281 -24.32 -3.52 7.64
N SER A 282 -23.64 -2.41 7.98
CA SER A 282 -24.10 -1.04 7.71
C SER A 282 -24.04 -0.69 6.22
N ALA A 283 -23.16 -1.36 5.47
CA ALA A 283 -23.10 -1.35 4.02
C ALA A 283 -23.10 -2.78 3.46
N SER A 284 -23.86 -3.00 2.40
CA SER A 284 -23.98 -4.33 1.76
C SER A 284 -22.82 -4.66 0.85
N MET A 285 -22.16 -3.63 0.29
CA MET A 285 -21.02 -3.75 -0.62
C MET A 285 -19.92 -2.76 -0.19
N ILE A 286 -18.68 -3.13 -0.45
CA ILE A 286 -17.55 -2.19 -0.41
C ILE A 286 -16.60 -2.45 -1.58
N THR A 287 -16.16 -1.38 -2.23
CA THR A 287 -15.06 -1.42 -3.19
C THR A 287 -13.76 -1.30 -2.43
N ILE A 288 -12.89 -2.29 -2.50
CA ILE A 288 -11.69 -2.38 -1.65
C ILE A 288 -10.60 -3.23 -2.31
N GLY A 289 -9.36 -3.11 -1.86
CA GLY A 289 -8.26 -3.93 -2.34
C GLY A 289 -8.14 -5.27 -1.62
N SER A 290 -7.50 -6.22 -2.29
CA SER A 290 -7.38 -7.61 -1.85
C SER A 290 -6.53 -7.82 -0.57
N TRP A 291 -6.01 -6.77 0.06
CA TRP A 291 -5.49 -6.86 1.42
C TRP A 291 -6.55 -7.32 2.44
N MET A 292 -7.84 -7.18 2.08
CA MET A 292 -8.94 -7.68 2.88
C MET A 292 -9.03 -9.22 2.91
N ASN A 293 -8.32 -9.94 2.04
CA ASN A 293 -8.33 -11.40 2.01
C ASN A 293 -8.00 -12.02 3.38
N THR A 294 -7.11 -11.38 4.16
CA THR A 294 -6.74 -11.87 5.51
C THR A 294 -7.81 -11.66 6.57
N GLU A 295 -8.85 -10.89 6.26
CA GLU A 295 -9.95 -10.55 7.17
C GLU A 295 -11.32 -11.02 6.65
N ILE A 296 -11.40 -11.41 5.38
CA ILE A 296 -12.68 -11.68 4.69
C ILE A 296 -13.54 -12.75 5.38
N GLY A 297 -12.94 -13.76 6.01
CA GLY A 297 -13.60 -14.79 6.81
C GLY A 297 -13.76 -14.40 8.30
N GLY A 298 -13.60 -13.12 8.63
CA GLY A 298 -13.70 -12.62 10.01
C GLY A 298 -12.45 -12.85 10.85
N THR A 299 -12.29 -11.99 11.86
CA THR A 299 -11.22 -12.06 12.86
C THR A 299 -11.81 -11.86 14.26
N ASP A 300 -10.99 -11.97 15.31
CA ASP A 300 -11.44 -11.66 16.68
C ASP A 300 -11.91 -10.20 16.83
N LYS A 301 -11.37 -9.28 16.01
CA LYS A 301 -11.71 -7.85 16.05
C LYS A 301 -12.93 -7.50 15.18
N VAL A 302 -13.11 -8.22 14.09
CA VAL A 302 -14.18 -8.05 13.11
C VAL A 302 -14.80 -9.42 12.83
N PRO A 303 -15.69 -9.91 13.70
CA PRO A 303 -16.36 -11.19 13.51
C PRO A 303 -17.25 -11.16 12.27
N LEU A 304 -17.38 -12.32 11.61
CA LEU A 304 -18.24 -12.48 10.44
C LEU A 304 -19.41 -13.41 10.80
N ASP A 305 -20.65 -12.93 10.65
CA ASP A 305 -21.88 -13.67 10.92
C ASP A 305 -22.77 -13.88 9.70
N PHE A 306 -22.38 -13.36 8.52
CA PHE A 306 -23.07 -13.49 7.24
C PHE A 306 -22.17 -14.13 6.17
N ASN A 307 -22.74 -14.52 5.03
CA ASN A 307 -21.99 -15.07 3.91
C ASN A 307 -21.42 -13.95 3.04
N VAL A 308 -20.15 -14.10 2.61
CA VAL A 308 -19.43 -13.13 1.79
C VAL A 308 -19.14 -13.70 0.42
N ALA A 309 -19.36 -12.90 -0.61
CA ALA A 309 -18.90 -13.15 -1.97
C ALA A 309 -17.98 -12.01 -2.45
N VAL A 310 -17.27 -12.25 -3.54
CA VAL A 310 -16.38 -11.28 -4.18
C VAL A 310 -16.77 -11.11 -5.64
N ALA A 311 -16.83 -9.88 -6.11
CA ALA A 311 -17.07 -9.56 -7.51
C ALA A 311 -15.91 -8.75 -8.10
N PRO A 312 -15.68 -8.81 -9.43
CA PRO A 312 -14.68 -7.98 -10.08
C PRO A 312 -14.92 -6.50 -9.82
N PHE A 313 -13.86 -5.72 -9.88
CA PHE A 313 -13.96 -4.25 -9.92
C PHE A 313 -14.83 -3.86 -11.13
N PRO A 314 -15.83 -2.97 -10.98
CA PRO A 314 -16.74 -2.63 -12.06
C PRO A 314 -16.00 -1.97 -13.23
N LYS A 315 -16.34 -2.32 -14.45
CA LYS A 315 -15.83 -1.69 -15.67
C LYS A 315 -16.61 -0.41 -16.00
N ASN A 316 -16.00 0.49 -16.79
CA ASN A 316 -16.62 1.76 -17.12
C ASN A 316 -17.79 1.57 -18.11
N GLU A 317 -17.59 0.74 -19.15
CA GLU A 317 -18.58 0.47 -20.21
C GLU A 317 -18.71 -1.04 -20.47
N GLU A 318 -19.83 -1.47 -21.04
CA GLU A 318 -20.08 -2.89 -21.36
C GLU A 318 -18.99 -3.51 -22.28
N GLY A 319 -18.43 -2.72 -23.18
CA GLY A 319 -17.39 -3.15 -24.12
C GLY A 319 -16.00 -3.29 -23.51
N ASP A 320 -15.79 -2.82 -22.31
CA ASP A 320 -14.49 -2.87 -21.64
C ASP A 320 -14.13 -4.29 -21.16
N PRO A 321 -12.84 -4.62 -21.07
CA PRO A 321 -12.42 -5.94 -20.62
C PRO A 321 -12.76 -6.14 -19.15
N THR A 322 -13.37 -7.27 -18.83
CA THR A 322 -13.60 -7.71 -17.45
C THR A 322 -12.28 -7.96 -16.71
N GLY A 323 -12.23 -7.63 -15.42
CA GLY A 323 -11.09 -7.87 -14.55
C GLY A 323 -9.98 -6.82 -14.63
N LEU A 324 -10.10 -5.81 -15.50
CA LEU A 324 -9.21 -4.64 -15.42
C LEU A 324 -9.47 -3.93 -14.08
N THR A 325 -8.41 -3.69 -13.31
CA THR A 325 -8.57 -3.17 -11.96
C THR A 325 -7.35 -2.36 -11.52
N PRO A 326 -7.55 -1.31 -10.72
CA PRO A 326 -6.44 -0.68 -10.01
C PRO A 326 -5.71 -1.70 -9.13
N VAL A 327 -4.41 -1.52 -8.95
CA VAL A 327 -3.59 -2.37 -8.09
C VAL A 327 -2.74 -1.53 -7.15
N THR A 328 -2.50 -2.08 -5.96
CA THR A 328 -1.49 -1.56 -5.04
C THR A 328 -0.43 -2.63 -4.76
N THR A 329 0.77 -2.18 -4.44
CA THR A 329 1.90 -3.06 -4.12
C THR A 329 2.66 -2.54 -2.91
N ASP A 330 3.57 -3.37 -2.38
CA ASP A 330 4.64 -2.91 -1.51
C ASP A 330 5.86 -2.60 -2.37
N TYR A 331 6.40 -1.41 -2.23
CA TYR A 331 7.65 -1.00 -2.86
C TYR A 331 8.80 -1.36 -1.93
N VAL A 332 9.54 -2.42 -2.26
CA VAL A 332 10.62 -2.93 -1.41
C VAL A 332 11.96 -2.50 -1.98
N ALA A 333 12.62 -1.60 -1.29
CA ALA A 333 13.81 -0.88 -1.75
C ALA A 333 15.06 -1.21 -0.92
N VAL A 334 16.23 -1.05 -1.52
CA VAL A 334 17.50 -0.99 -0.82
C VAL A 334 17.74 0.46 -0.38
N ALA A 335 18.13 0.67 0.86
CA ALA A 335 18.45 2.01 1.35
C ALA A 335 19.75 2.54 0.71
N ALA A 336 19.73 3.77 0.19
CA ALA A 336 20.88 4.37 -0.51
C ALA A 336 22.15 4.46 0.35
N LYS A 337 21.98 4.61 1.68
CA LYS A 337 23.10 4.71 2.65
C LYS A 337 23.49 3.35 3.26
N SER A 338 22.89 2.24 2.84
CA SER A 338 23.28 0.91 3.30
C SER A 338 24.75 0.61 2.97
N LYS A 339 25.43 0.00 3.93
CA LYS A 339 26.79 -0.54 3.75
C LYS A 339 26.80 -1.98 3.21
N HIS A 340 25.60 -2.58 3.09
CA HIS A 340 25.37 -3.97 2.72
C HIS A 340 24.38 -4.06 1.53
N LYS A 341 24.58 -3.19 0.52
CA LYS A 341 23.64 -3.03 -0.60
C LYS A 341 23.42 -4.33 -1.39
N GLU A 342 24.48 -5.13 -1.58
CA GLU A 342 24.39 -6.39 -2.33
C GLU A 342 23.60 -7.46 -1.57
N GLU A 343 23.80 -7.59 -0.26
CA GLU A 343 23.06 -8.50 0.60
C GLU A 343 21.61 -8.04 0.78
N ALA A 344 21.39 -6.73 0.94
CA ALA A 344 20.05 -6.14 1.02
C ALA A 344 19.28 -6.37 -0.29
N TYR A 345 19.91 -6.17 -1.43
CA TYR A 345 19.30 -6.46 -2.73
C TYR A 345 18.93 -7.94 -2.90
N LYS A 346 19.79 -8.87 -2.49
CA LYS A 346 19.50 -10.32 -2.52
C LYS A 346 18.25 -10.64 -1.67
N PHE A 347 18.13 -10.04 -0.49
CA PHE A 347 16.92 -10.19 0.32
C PHE A 347 15.70 -9.60 -0.40
N VAL A 348 15.78 -8.38 -0.94
CA VAL A 348 14.69 -7.71 -1.67
C VAL A 348 14.22 -8.57 -2.84
N ARG A 349 15.15 -9.12 -3.64
CA ARG A 349 14.84 -9.99 -4.77
C ARG A 349 14.15 -11.28 -4.31
N TRP A 350 14.70 -11.96 -3.32
CA TRP A 350 14.11 -13.18 -2.77
C TRP A 350 12.74 -12.90 -2.14
N TYR A 351 12.63 -11.83 -1.34
CA TYR A 351 11.38 -11.49 -0.65
C TYR A 351 10.24 -11.20 -1.63
N THR A 352 10.51 -10.51 -2.73
CA THR A 352 9.50 -10.16 -3.74
C THR A 352 9.15 -11.31 -4.69
N THR A 353 9.79 -12.46 -4.55
CA THR A 353 9.55 -13.69 -5.32
C THR A 353 9.18 -14.86 -4.38
N GLU A 354 10.10 -15.77 -4.10
CA GLU A 354 9.87 -16.94 -3.24
C GLU A 354 9.42 -16.55 -1.83
N GLY A 355 9.93 -15.45 -1.30
CA GLY A 355 9.60 -14.95 0.04
C GLY A 355 8.11 -14.62 0.18
N GLN A 356 7.45 -14.12 -0.86
CA GLN A 356 6.00 -13.86 -0.84
C GLN A 356 5.20 -15.17 -0.78
N ILE A 357 5.65 -16.23 -1.46
CA ILE A 357 5.04 -17.56 -1.40
C ILE A 357 5.20 -18.15 0.01
N VAL A 358 6.41 -18.08 0.58
CA VAL A 358 6.69 -18.50 1.95
C VAL A 358 5.85 -17.73 2.96
N GLN A 359 5.70 -16.43 2.78
CA GLN A 359 4.87 -15.56 3.62
C GLN A 359 3.41 -16.05 3.64
N GLY A 360 2.83 -16.36 2.47
CA GLY A 360 1.49 -16.92 2.32
C GLY A 360 0.35 -16.01 2.82
N LYS A 361 0.52 -14.69 2.73
CA LYS A 361 -0.45 -13.69 3.19
C LYS A 361 -0.99 -12.80 2.09
N ASN A 362 -0.24 -12.65 1.00
CA ASN A 362 -0.58 -11.79 -0.13
C ASN A 362 -0.34 -12.54 -1.44
N ILE A 363 -1.05 -12.13 -2.50
CA ILE A 363 -0.75 -12.62 -3.84
C ILE A 363 0.56 -11.95 -4.31
N PRO A 364 1.57 -12.71 -4.73
CA PRO A 364 2.83 -12.13 -5.19
C PRO A 364 2.66 -11.29 -6.45
N ALA A 365 3.42 -10.19 -6.54
CA ALA A 365 3.53 -9.41 -7.78
C ALA A 365 4.39 -10.12 -8.84
N TRP A 366 5.10 -11.16 -8.48
CA TRP A 366 5.93 -11.95 -9.39
C TRP A 366 5.09 -12.70 -10.43
N GLN A 367 5.44 -12.58 -11.72
CA GLN A 367 4.68 -13.18 -12.84
C GLN A 367 4.69 -14.71 -12.88
N GLN A 368 5.75 -15.33 -12.32
CA GLN A 368 5.95 -16.79 -12.41
C GLN A 368 5.15 -17.58 -11.34
N VAL A 369 4.30 -16.91 -10.56
CA VAL A 369 3.42 -17.60 -9.62
C VAL A 369 2.34 -18.36 -10.37
N LYS A 370 2.22 -19.65 -10.11
CA LYS A 370 1.25 -20.53 -10.73
C LYS A 370 -0.13 -20.39 -10.07
N THR A 371 -1.19 -20.72 -10.82
CA THR A 371 -2.56 -20.70 -10.30
C THR A 371 -2.72 -21.55 -9.06
N GLU A 372 -2.12 -22.75 -9.04
CA GLU A 372 -2.19 -23.66 -7.89
C GLU A 372 -1.55 -23.04 -6.64
N GLN A 373 -0.48 -22.24 -6.79
CA GLN A 373 0.14 -21.52 -5.67
C GLN A 373 -0.75 -20.37 -5.18
N VAL A 374 -1.49 -19.70 -6.08
CA VAL A 374 -2.50 -18.70 -5.68
C VAL A 374 -3.60 -19.37 -4.86
N GLU A 375 -4.11 -20.52 -5.30
CA GLU A 375 -5.13 -21.28 -4.57
C GLU A 375 -4.64 -21.73 -3.19
N GLU A 376 -3.39 -22.22 -3.08
CA GLU A 376 -2.77 -22.60 -1.81
C GLU A 376 -2.60 -21.41 -0.86
N ILE A 377 -2.23 -20.22 -1.39
CA ILE A 377 -2.14 -18.99 -0.62
C ILE A 377 -3.53 -18.60 -0.10
N ILE A 378 -4.57 -18.65 -0.93
CA ILE A 378 -5.95 -18.37 -0.52
C ILE A 378 -6.44 -19.36 0.53
N ASP A 379 -6.17 -20.66 0.37
CA ASP A 379 -6.50 -21.67 1.39
C ASP A 379 -5.80 -21.37 2.73
N THR A 380 -4.54 -21.01 2.67
CA THR A 380 -3.76 -20.63 3.86
C THR A 380 -4.36 -19.39 4.54
N ILE A 381 -4.73 -18.37 3.75
CA ILE A 381 -5.33 -17.14 4.25
C ILE A 381 -6.69 -17.44 4.90
N LEU A 382 -7.57 -18.14 4.21
CA LEU A 382 -8.92 -18.44 4.69
C LEU A 382 -8.89 -19.32 5.92
N SER A 383 -8.02 -20.33 5.98
CA SER A 383 -7.88 -21.20 7.15
C SER A 383 -7.44 -20.46 8.43
N ALA A 384 -6.82 -19.31 8.29
CA ALA A 384 -6.42 -18.46 9.40
C ALA A 384 -7.55 -17.51 9.88
N THR A 385 -8.66 -17.44 9.16
CA THR A 385 -9.86 -16.66 9.54
C THR A 385 -10.79 -17.47 10.48
N LYS A 386 -11.79 -16.82 11.06
CA LYS A 386 -12.69 -17.46 12.05
C LYS A 386 -13.82 -18.25 11.42
N SER A 387 -14.30 -17.86 10.25
CA SER A 387 -15.45 -18.43 9.55
C SER A 387 -15.15 -18.61 8.05
N PRO A 388 -14.13 -19.43 7.71
CA PRO A 388 -13.75 -19.64 6.31
C PRO A 388 -14.89 -20.23 5.46
N GLU A 389 -15.81 -20.98 6.08
CA GLU A 389 -16.97 -21.59 5.46
C GLU A 389 -18.02 -20.59 4.98
N LYS A 390 -17.99 -19.36 5.51
CA LYS A 390 -18.88 -18.27 5.08
C LYS A 390 -18.37 -17.51 3.86
N VAL A 391 -17.15 -17.77 3.44
CA VAL A 391 -16.55 -17.12 2.26
C VAL A 391 -16.84 -17.95 1.02
N ASP A 392 -17.46 -17.36 0.01
CA ASP A 392 -17.57 -17.94 -1.31
C ASP A 392 -16.19 -17.95 -1.99
N LYS A 393 -15.39 -19.00 -1.64
CA LYS A 393 -14.00 -19.15 -2.15
C LYS A 393 -13.96 -19.12 -3.67
N LYS A 394 -14.97 -19.68 -4.34
CA LYS A 394 -14.98 -19.71 -5.82
C LYS A 394 -15.02 -18.29 -6.38
N SER A 395 -15.91 -17.45 -5.89
CA SER A 395 -16.01 -16.05 -6.34
C SER A 395 -14.73 -15.26 -6.08
N LEU A 396 -14.06 -15.50 -4.94
CA LEU A 396 -12.79 -14.88 -4.59
C LEU A 396 -11.65 -15.30 -5.56
N VAL A 397 -11.48 -16.62 -5.78
CA VAL A 397 -10.42 -17.15 -6.65
C VAL A 397 -10.65 -16.70 -8.10
N ASP A 398 -11.86 -16.84 -8.61
CA ASP A 398 -12.20 -16.42 -9.98
C ASP A 398 -11.90 -14.94 -10.20
N THR A 399 -12.28 -14.09 -9.25
CA THR A 399 -11.99 -12.63 -9.32
C THR A 399 -10.49 -12.35 -9.30
N LEU A 400 -9.72 -12.98 -8.39
CA LEU A 400 -8.27 -12.75 -8.29
C LEU A 400 -7.50 -13.24 -9.53
N VAL A 401 -7.89 -14.39 -10.08
CA VAL A 401 -7.27 -14.95 -11.29
C VAL A 401 -7.60 -14.12 -12.53
N ALA A 402 -8.83 -13.62 -12.64
CA ALA A 402 -9.24 -12.77 -13.75
C ALA A 402 -8.67 -11.35 -13.67
N SER A 403 -8.21 -10.90 -12.50
CA SER A 403 -7.72 -9.53 -12.27
C SER A 403 -6.47 -9.22 -13.10
N LYS A 404 -6.49 -8.06 -13.76
CA LYS A 404 -5.39 -7.50 -14.54
C LYS A 404 -5.15 -6.07 -14.09
N ALA A 405 -3.89 -5.69 -13.92
CA ALA A 405 -3.56 -4.33 -13.57
C ALA A 405 -4.00 -3.35 -14.66
N SER A 406 -4.72 -2.29 -14.27
CA SER A 406 -4.85 -1.10 -15.08
C SER A 406 -3.49 -0.40 -15.24
N ALA A 407 -3.39 0.54 -16.17
CA ALA A 407 -2.14 1.28 -16.37
C ALA A 407 -1.70 1.95 -15.06
N ILE A 408 -0.42 1.86 -14.76
CA ILE A 408 0.17 2.53 -13.60
C ILE A 408 0.86 3.78 -14.11
N VAL A 409 0.40 4.94 -13.64
CA VAL A 409 1.08 6.20 -13.89
C VAL A 409 2.18 6.34 -12.82
N PRO A 410 3.45 6.52 -13.21
CA PRO A 410 4.50 6.77 -12.25
C PRO A 410 4.15 8.00 -11.38
N PRO A 411 4.19 7.88 -10.05
CA PRO A 411 3.79 8.97 -9.17
C PRO A 411 4.82 10.11 -9.23
N ALA A 412 4.31 11.35 -9.23
CA ALA A 412 5.17 12.51 -9.06
C ALA A 412 5.58 12.69 -7.59
N PRO A 413 6.74 13.31 -7.29
CA PRO A 413 7.15 13.59 -5.90
C PRO A 413 6.14 14.43 -5.11
N TYR A 414 5.32 15.23 -5.81
CA TYR A 414 4.26 16.09 -5.26
C TYR A 414 2.85 15.48 -5.39
N GLN A 415 2.74 14.19 -5.64
CA GLN A 415 1.46 13.49 -5.85
C GLN A 415 0.47 13.66 -4.68
N ALA A 416 0.98 13.70 -3.46
CA ALA A 416 0.16 13.90 -2.26
C ALA A 416 -0.55 15.27 -2.27
N GLU A 417 0.15 16.33 -2.72
CA GLU A 417 -0.43 17.67 -2.84
C GLU A 417 -1.52 17.71 -3.92
N VAL A 418 -1.33 16.96 -5.02
CA VAL A 418 -2.34 16.82 -6.08
C VAL A 418 -3.59 16.15 -5.53
N TYR A 419 -3.45 15.05 -4.80
CA TYR A 419 -4.57 14.35 -4.17
C TYR A 419 -5.33 15.23 -3.19
N GLU A 420 -4.63 15.96 -2.34
CA GLU A 420 -5.24 16.88 -1.37
C GLU A 420 -6.03 17.99 -2.09
N ALA A 421 -5.45 18.60 -3.12
CA ALA A 421 -6.12 19.65 -3.89
C ALA A 421 -7.44 19.16 -4.53
N VAL A 422 -7.44 17.96 -5.12
CA VAL A 422 -8.63 17.37 -5.75
C VAL A 422 -9.69 17.01 -4.70
N ASN A 423 -9.28 16.45 -3.56
CA ASN A 423 -10.21 16.11 -2.48
C ASN A 423 -10.91 17.32 -1.87
N GLU A 424 -10.19 18.41 -1.66
CA GLU A 424 -10.79 19.64 -1.14
C GLU A 424 -11.84 20.24 -2.11
N GLU A 425 -11.63 20.13 -3.42
CA GLU A 425 -12.63 20.56 -4.39
C GLU A 425 -13.84 19.60 -4.42
N TYR A 426 -13.61 18.28 -4.30
CA TYR A 426 -14.70 17.33 -4.14
C TYR A 426 -15.53 17.58 -2.87
N GLU A 427 -14.88 17.92 -1.76
CA GLU A 427 -15.56 18.24 -0.52
C GLU A 427 -16.53 19.43 -0.71
N LYS A 428 -16.13 20.46 -1.43
CA LYS A 428 -16.99 21.59 -1.77
C LYS A 428 -18.20 21.18 -2.64
N LEU A 429 -17.97 20.27 -3.61
CA LEU A 429 -19.05 19.71 -4.44
C LEU A 429 -20.08 18.97 -3.58
N ILE A 430 -19.62 18.02 -2.78
CA ILE A 430 -20.53 17.16 -2.03
C ILE A 430 -21.26 17.90 -0.89
N LEU A 431 -20.69 19.00 -0.42
CA LEU A 431 -21.34 19.93 0.52
C LEU A 431 -22.26 20.96 -0.17
N GLY A 432 -22.40 20.92 -1.50
CA GLY A 432 -23.27 21.80 -2.26
C GLY A 432 -22.75 23.23 -2.43
N ASN A 433 -21.45 23.46 -2.22
CA ASN A 433 -20.82 24.78 -2.33
C ASN A 433 -20.39 25.12 -3.77
N GLN A 434 -20.35 24.13 -4.66
CA GLN A 434 -20.06 24.28 -6.08
C GLN A 434 -20.68 23.12 -6.88
N ASP A 435 -20.78 23.27 -8.19
CA ASP A 435 -21.20 22.21 -9.10
C ASP A 435 -20.03 21.40 -9.69
N ILE A 436 -20.33 20.38 -10.48
CA ILE A 436 -19.33 19.50 -11.08
C ILE A 436 -18.40 20.28 -12.03
N ASP A 437 -18.93 21.22 -12.83
CA ASP A 437 -18.11 22.00 -13.77
C ASP A 437 -17.11 22.88 -13.02
N GLN A 438 -17.55 23.54 -11.97
CA GLN A 438 -16.68 24.32 -11.07
C GLN A 438 -15.64 23.45 -10.38
N THR A 439 -16.05 22.27 -9.92
CA THR A 439 -15.14 21.32 -9.25
C THR A 439 -14.01 20.90 -10.18
N ILE A 440 -14.31 20.53 -11.42
CA ILE A 440 -13.31 20.16 -12.42
C ILE A 440 -12.39 21.34 -12.73
N ALA A 441 -12.96 22.53 -13.01
CA ALA A 441 -12.19 23.72 -13.33
C ALA A 441 -11.24 24.14 -12.19
N ASN A 442 -11.74 24.16 -10.96
CA ASN A 442 -10.95 24.53 -9.78
C ASN A 442 -9.85 23.48 -9.50
N SER A 443 -10.19 22.20 -9.60
CA SER A 443 -9.22 21.11 -9.42
C SER A 443 -8.10 21.22 -10.47
N GLN A 444 -8.45 21.45 -11.73
CA GLN A 444 -7.49 21.59 -12.82
C GLN A 444 -6.58 22.81 -12.62
N GLU A 445 -7.14 23.97 -12.21
CA GLU A 445 -6.35 25.16 -11.90
C GLU A 445 -5.35 24.91 -10.78
N ARG A 446 -5.80 24.29 -9.70
CA ARG A 446 -4.95 23.99 -8.52
C ARG A 446 -3.85 22.98 -8.87
N VAL A 447 -4.20 21.90 -9.56
CA VAL A 447 -3.21 20.89 -9.98
C VAL A 447 -2.20 21.49 -10.95
N ASN A 448 -2.62 22.32 -11.91
CA ASN A 448 -1.69 23.00 -12.83
C ASN A 448 -0.71 23.90 -12.04
N LYS A 449 -1.16 24.63 -11.01
CA LYS A 449 -0.28 25.44 -10.16
C LYS A 449 0.74 24.58 -9.41
N ILE A 450 0.33 23.42 -8.89
CA ILE A 450 1.24 22.47 -8.21
C ILE A 450 2.28 21.97 -9.24
N VAL A 451 1.85 21.54 -10.41
CA VAL A 451 2.74 21.07 -11.49
C VAL A 451 3.75 22.16 -11.88
N GLU A 452 3.27 23.39 -12.12
CA GLU A 452 4.14 24.51 -12.52
C GLU A 452 5.16 24.86 -11.44
N SER A 453 4.78 24.87 -10.16
CA SER A 453 5.68 25.19 -9.04
C SER A 453 6.75 24.11 -8.84
N ASN A 454 6.55 22.91 -9.32
CA ASN A 454 7.49 21.78 -9.24
C ASN A 454 8.26 21.53 -10.55
N LYS A 455 7.98 22.26 -11.65
CA LYS A 455 8.83 22.25 -12.85
C LYS A 455 10.13 23.01 -12.52
N LYS A 456 11.22 22.27 -12.32
CA LYS A 456 12.58 22.81 -12.16
C LYS A 456 13.34 22.77 -13.46
#